data_7edb84fca5b72f6751da1abcc59946d4
#
_entry.id   7edb84fca5b72f6751da1abcc59946d4
#
_cell.length_a   1.000
_cell.length_b   1.000
_cell.length_c   1.000
_cell.angle_alpha   90.00
_cell.angle_beta   90.00
_cell.angle_gamma   90.00
#
_symmetry.space_group_name_H-M   'P 1'
#
loop_
_entity.id
_entity.type
_entity.pdbx_description
1 polymer ?
#
loop_
_entity_poly.entity_id
_entity_poly.type
_entity_poly.pdbx_seq_one_letter_code
_entity_poly.pdbx_strand_id
1 'polypeptide(L)'
;MHKTELIVALDTDTLKAAGHLIDKLEGQVKYFKIGSVLFTAEGPAAVDLVHKRGGKVFLDLKFHDIPNTVKHAVKNAAAMGVYSVSLHLSG
;
A
#
# COMPACT_ATOMS: atom_id res chain seq x y z
N MET A 1 5.94 23.59 15.97
CA MET A 1 4.58 23.10 15.72
C MET A 1 4.64 21.75 15.03
N HIS A 2 3.96 20.80 15.57
CA HIS A 2 3.95 19.46 14.99
C HIS A 2 2.81 19.30 13.99
N LYS A 3 3.17 18.82 12.82
CA LYS A 3 2.16 18.42 11.86
C LYS A 3 1.83 16.95 12.09
N THR A 4 0.58 16.65 12.27
CA THR A 4 0.14 15.27 12.33
C THR A 4 -0.11 14.78 10.91
N GLU A 5 0.63 13.75 10.52
CA GLU A 5 0.41 13.12 9.22
C GLU A 5 -0.58 11.98 9.38
N LEU A 6 -1.56 11.95 8.48
CA LEU A 6 -2.54 10.88 8.46
C LEU A 6 -2.11 9.80 7.49
N ILE A 7 -2.20 8.55 7.94
CA ILE A 7 -1.97 7.40 7.09
C ILE A 7 -3.31 6.67 6.98
N VAL A 8 -3.84 6.58 5.78
CA VAL A 8 -5.12 5.93 5.55
C VAL A 8 -4.89 4.54 5.00
N ALA A 9 -5.50 3.55 5.64
CA ALA A 9 -5.42 2.17 5.18
C ALA A 9 -6.36 1.96 4.00
N LEU A 10 -5.83 1.41 2.91
CA LEU A 10 -6.63 1.03 1.76
C LEU A 10 -7.14 -0.39 1.96
N ASP A 11 -8.16 -0.53 2.81
CA ASP A 11 -8.72 -1.83 3.19
C ASP A 11 -9.74 -2.29 2.15
N THR A 12 -9.27 -2.45 0.94
CA THR A 12 -10.08 -2.93 -0.18
C THR A 12 -9.36 -4.07 -0.87
N ASP A 13 -10.07 -4.79 -1.73
CA ASP A 13 -9.48 -5.90 -2.46
C ASP A 13 -9.42 -5.66 -3.97
N THR A 14 -9.77 -4.46 -4.43
CA THR A 14 -9.72 -4.11 -5.84
C THR A 14 -9.07 -2.75 -6.06
N LEU A 15 -8.47 -2.56 -7.24
CA LEU A 15 -7.92 -1.27 -7.63
C LEU A 15 -9.02 -0.22 -7.74
N LYS A 16 -10.18 -0.60 -8.23
CA LYS A 16 -11.29 0.33 -8.41
C LYS A 16 -11.71 0.92 -7.08
N ALA A 17 -11.92 0.08 -6.07
CA ALA A 17 -12.32 0.53 -4.75
C ALA A 17 -11.24 1.38 -4.10
N ALA A 18 -9.98 0.97 -4.24
CA ALA A 18 -8.85 1.73 -3.71
C ALA A 18 -8.77 3.11 -4.36
N GLY A 19 -8.93 3.16 -5.68
CA GLY A 19 -8.92 4.43 -6.41
C GLY A 19 -10.02 5.38 -5.97
N HIS A 20 -11.22 4.86 -5.75
CA HIS A 20 -12.33 5.69 -5.25
C HIS A 20 -12.02 6.28 -3.89
N LEU A 21 -11.43 5.49 -2.99
CA LEU A 21 -11.09 5.96 -1.66
C LEU A 21 -10.01 7.04 -1.73
N ILE A 22 -8.99 6.84 -2.55
CA ILE A 22 -7.93 7.83 -2.72
C ILE A 22 -8.50 9.14 -3.28
N ASP A 23 -9.37 9.04 -4.27
CA ASP A 23 -9.95 10.23 -4.91
C ASP A 23 -10.79 11.05 -3.94
N LYS A 24 -11.49 10.39 -3.02
CA LYS A 24 -12.26 11.09 -2.00
C LYS A 24 -11.40 11.88 -1.03
N LEU A 25 -10.15 11.48 -0.88
CA LEU A 25 -9.23 12.06 0.08
C LEU A 25 -8.16 12.92 -0.60
N GLU A 26 -8.32 13.16 -1.88
CA GLU A 26 -7.34 13.92 -2.66
C GLU A 26 -7.07 15.28 -2.02
N GLY A 27 -5.77 15.57 -1.86
CA GLY A 27 -5.34 16.84 -1.28
C GLY A 27 -5.35 16.87 0.24
N GLN A 28 -5.98 15.90 0.89
CA GLN A 28 -6.08 15.86 2.34
C GLN A 28 -5.16 14.82 2.99
N VAL A 29 -4.87 13.76 2.27
CA VAL A 29 -4.05 12.66 2.77
C VAL A 29 -2.94 12.37 1.77
N LYS A 30 -1.73 12.23 2.28
CA LYS A 30 -0.55 11.99 1.45
C LYS A 30 -0.08 10.55 1.55
N TYR A 31 -0.33 9.90 2.69
CA TYR A 31 0.20 8.58 2.98
C TYR A 31 -0.92 7.56 2.98
N PHE A 32 -0.71 6.47 2.23
CA PHE A 32 -1.68 5.39 2.14
C PHE A 32 -1.00 4.08 2.48
N LYS A 33 -1.66 3.29 3.33
CA LYS A 33 -1.16 1.99 3.72
C LYS A 33 -1.81 0.92 2.85
N ILE A 34 -0.98 0.10 2.23
CA ILE A 34 -1.43 -1.06 1.47
C ILE A 34 -1.12 -2.29 2.30
N GLY A 35 -2.16 -3.02 2.68
CA GLY A 35 -2.01 -4.25 3.45
C GLY A 35 -1.99 -5.49 2.58
N SER A 36 -1.97 -6.64 3.23
CA SER A 36 -1.84 -7.93 2.55
C SER A 36 -2.98 -8.23 1.59
N VAL A 37 -4.21 -7.85 1.94
CA VAL A 37 -5.37 -8.16 1.10
C VAL A 37 -5.25 -7.50 -0.27
N LEU A 38 -5.05 -6.18 -0.28
CA LEU A 38 -4.96 -5.45 -1.54
C LEU A 38 -3.70 -5.84 -2.31
N PHE A 39 -2.57 -5.97 -1.62
CA PHE A 39 -1.31 -6.31 -2.30
C PHE A 39 -1.35 -7.73 -2.88
N THR A 40 -1.99 -8.67 -2.19
CA THR A 40 -2.14 -10.04 -2.71
C THR A 40 -3.06 -10.06 -3.94
N ALA A 41 -4.13 -9.27 -3.91
CA ALA A 41 -5.09 -9.23 -5.00
C ALA A 41 -4.55 -8.51 -6.24
N GLU A 42 -3.87 -7.38 -6.04
CA GLU A 42 -3.51 -6.49 -7.15
C GLU A 42 -2.01 -6.32 -7.35
N GLY A 43 -1.20 -6.74 -6.40
CA GLY A 43 0.26 -6.67 -6.53
C GLY A 43 0.79 -5.25 -6.67
N PRO A 44 1.89 -5.08 -7.43
CA PRO A 44 2.51 -3.76 -7.61
C PRO A 44 1.58 -2.71 -8.23
N ALA A 45 0.52 -3.13 -8.91
CA ALA A 45 -0.43 -2.19 -9.49
C ALA A 45 -1.08 -1.30 -8.42
N ALA A 46 -1.24 -1.83 -7.19
CA ALA A 46 -1.78 -1.04 -6.08
C ALA A 46 -0.84 0.10 -5.70
N VAL A 47 0.47 -0.18 -5.71
CA VAL A 47 1.49 0.85 -5.44
C VAL A 47 1.46 1.92 -6.52
N ASP A 48 1.41 1.50 -7.79
CA ASP A 48 1.36 2.43 -8.91
C ASP A 48 0.15 3.34 -8.85
N LEU A 49 -0.98 2.78 -8.44
CA LEU A 49 -2.22 3.56 -8.32
C LEU A 49 -2.04 4.74 -7.36
N VAL A 50 -1.45 4.49 -6.19
CA VAL A 50 -1.21 5.54 -5.20
C VAL A 50 -0.23 6.57 -5.75
N HIS A 51 0.85 6.10 -6.38
CA HIS A 51 1.88 7.00 -6.91
C HIS A 51 1.33 7.90 -8.01
N LYS A 52 0.48 7.38 -8.88
CA LYS A 52 -0.12 8.18 -9.95
C LYS A 52 -0.99 9.30 -9.41
N ARG A 53 -1.49 9.16 -8.21
CA ARG A 53 -2.30 10.19 -7.58
C ARG A 53 -1.50 11.06 -6.61
N GLY A 54 -0.17 10.95 -6.65
CA GLY A 54 0.71 11.78 -5.86
C GLY A 54 0.87 11.36 -4.41
N GLY A 55 0.38 10.18 -4.05
CA GLY A 55 0.50 9.68 -2.69
C GLY A 55 1.78 8.91 -2.45
N LYS A 56 2.04 8.60 -1.18
CA LYS A 56 3.15 7.78 -0.75
C LYS A 56 2.61 6.49 -0.13
N VAL A 57 3.34 5.40 -0.31
CA VAL A 57 2.88 4.08 0.09
C VAL A 57 3.64 3.56 1.30
N PHE A 58 2.88 3.12 2.31
CA PHE A 58 3.37 2.28 3.37
C PHE A 58 2.88 0.86 3.09
N LEU A 59 3.81 -0.04 2.87
CA LEU A 59 3.47 -1.42 2.58
C LEU A 59 3.55 -2.22 3.89
N ASP A 60 2.39 -2.70 4.36
CA ASP A 60 2.28 -3.38 5.64
C ASP A 60 1.73 -4.78 5.40
N LEU A 61 2.62 -5.76 5.39
CA LEU A 61 2.30 -7.11 4.96
C LEU A 61 2.54 -8.14 6.05
N LYS A 62 1.67 -9.15 6.09
CA LYS A 62 1.87 -10.32 6.93
C LYS A 62 2.50 -11.40 6.06
N PHE A 63 3.68 -11.84 6.44
CA PHE A 63 4.47 -12.74 5.60
C PHE A 63 3.74 -14.04 5.26
N HIS A 64 2.98 -14.57 6.21
CA HIS A 64 2.26 -15.84 6.00
C HIS A 64 1.10 -15.72 4.99
N ASP A 65 0.59 -14.53 4.79
CA ASP A 65 -0.55 -14.31 3.91
C ASP A 65 -0.12 -13.99 2.47
N ILE A 66 1.18 -14.02 2.19
CA ILE A 66 1.70 -13.63 0.88
C ILE A 66 2.07 -14.89 0.09
N PRO A 67 1.44 -15.12 -1.09
CA PRO A 67 1.83 -16.21 -1.96
C PRO A 67 3.30 -16.08 -2.40
N ASN A 68 3.93 -17.21 -2.69
CA ASN A 68 5.33 -17.20 -3.14
C ASN A 68 5.52 -16.30 -4.37
N THR A 69 4.55 -16.27 -5.26
CA THR A 69 4.61 -15.43 -6.47
C THR A 69 4.69 -13.94 -6.17
N VAL A 70 4.20 -13.53 -5.01
CA VAL A 70 4.20 -12.13 -4.60
C VAL A 70 5.43 -11.78 -3.78
N LYS A 71 6.08 -12.77 -3.17
CA LYS A 71 7.25 -12.53 -2.31
C LYS A 71 8.40 -11.84 -3.03
N HIS A 72 8.57 -12.11 -4.32
CA HIS A 72 9.60 -11.44 -5.12
C HIS A 72 9.30 -9.96 -5.26
N ALA A 73 8.03 -9.59 -5.43
CA ALA A 73 7.66 -8.19 -5.50
C ALA A 73 7.93 -7.48 -4.18
N VAL A 74 7.72 -8.17 -3.05
CA VAL A 74 8.01 -7.62 -1.74
C VAL A 74 9.50 -7.35 -1.57
N LYS A 75 10.34 -8.29 -2.03
CA LYS A 75 11.80 -8.12 -1.96
C LYS A 75 12.26 -6.93 -2.78
N ASN A 76 11.53 -6.58 -3.81
CA ASN A 76 11.85 -5.46 -4.68
C ASN A 76 11.06 -4.20 -4.34
N ALA A 77 10.50 -4.14 -3.13
CA ALA A 77 9.66 -3.02 -2.73
C ALA A 77 10.37 -1.67 -2.84
N ALA A 78 11.68 -1.64 -2.54
CA ALA A 78 12.46 -0.41 -2.68
C ALA A 78 12.48 0.06 -4.13
N ALA A 79 12.55 -0.88 -5.09
CA ALA A 79 12.52 -0.56 -6.51
C ALA A 79 11.15 -0.05 -6.95
N MET A 80 10.09 -0.37 -6.21
CA MET A 80 8.75 0.13 -6.49
C MET A 80 8.54 1.53 -5.94
N GLY A 81 9.50 2.07 -5.21
CA GLY A 81 9.39 3.41 -4.67
C GLY A 81 8.46 3.56 -3.48
N VAL A 82 8.23 2.49 -2.72
CA VAL A 82 7.41 2.60 -1.51
C VAL A 82 8.15 3.38 -0.44
N TYR A 83 7.40 4.11 0.36
CA TYR A 83 7.96 4.94 1.41
C TYR A 83 8.47 4.09 2.59
N SER A 84 7.75 3.04 2.93
CA SER A 84 8.11 2.16 4.02
C SER A 84 7.53 0.77 3.79
N VAL A 85 8.24 -0.24 4.27
CA VAL A 85 7.77 -1.64 4.23
C VAL A 85 7.84 -2.21 5.62
N SER A 86 6.75 -2.82 6.07
CA SER A 86 6.70 -3.57 7.31
C SER A 86 6.28 -4.99 7.01
N LEU A 87 7.07 -5.95 7.44
CA LEU A 87 6.75 -7.36 7.31
C LEU A 87 6.53 -7.96 8.69
N HIS A 88 5.35 -8.51 8.90
CA HIS A 88 5.01 -9.11 10.17
C HIS A 88 5.09 -10.62 10.08
N LEU A 89 5.96 -11.21 10.88
CA LEU A 89 6.11 -12.65 11.00
C LEU A 89 5.23 -13.14 12.15
N SER A 90 3.94 -13.02 11.96
CA SER A 90 3.04 -13.45 13.01
C SER A 90 2.84 -14.95 12.94
N GLY A 91 2.97 -15.56 14.05
CA GLY A 91 2.58 -16.96 14.18
C GLY A 91 1.10 -17.06 14.38
#